data_0ff998b1e586aa4bd4a4c615787231f3
#
_entry.id   0ff998b1e586aa4bd4a4c615787231f3
#
_cell.length_a   1.000
_cell.length_b   1.000
_cell.length_c   1.000
_cell.angle_alpha   90.00
_cell.angle_beta   90.00
_cell.angle_gamma   90.00
#
_symmetry.space_group_name_H-M   'P 1'
#
loop_
_entity.id
_entity.type
_entity.pdbx_description
1 polymer ?
#
loop_
_entity_poly.entity_id
_entity_poly.type
_entity_poly.pdbx_seq_one_letter_code
_entity_poly.pdbx_strand_id
1 'polypeptide(L)'
;MFDTADIYSRGASESVLGEALKGKRDKAIISTKATFRFDDGPNNVGSSRFHLIQAVDAALKRLQTDYIDLFQLHGFDARTPVAEVLSTLDDLVRAGKIRYTGVSNFSGWHLMKSLDTADRYGYPRYVANQTYYSLVGRDYEWELMPLGVDQGVGAVVWSPLGWGRLTGKIKRGQPLPDTSRLHKTADMGPPVPDEYLYRVLDAIDEIAVETGKTVPQIALNWLLQRPTVSTVLIGARNEEQLRQNLGAVGWNLTPEQVARLDAASAVRPAYPYWHQEGFAERNPKPV
;
A
#
# COMPACT_ATOMS: atom_id res chain seq x y z
N MET A 1 6.68 -0.84 11.45
CA MET A 1 7.31 -1.14 10.15
C MET A 1 7.75 0.17 9.50
N PHE A 2 8.92 0.18 8.87
CA PHE A 2 9.41 1.28 8.03
C PHE A 2 9.43 0.80 6.58
N ASP A 3 8.84 1.57 5.68
CA ASP A 3 8.73 1.24 4.26
C ASP A 3 9.54 2.21 3.41
N THR A 4 10.33 1.68 2.50
CA THR A 4 11.16 2.42 1.56
C THR A 4 11.19 1.71 0.19
N ALA A 5 12.01 2.17 -0.73
CA ALA A 5 12.33 1.52 -2.00
C ALA A 5 13.68 2.01 -2.52
N ASP A 6 14.30 1.22 -3.38
CA ASP A 6 15.57 1.56 -4.03
C ASP A 6 15.50 2.89 -4.80
N ILE A 7 14.40 3.13 -5.52
CA ILE A 7 14.21 4.33 -6.33
C ILE A 7 13.91 5.60 -5.51
N TYR A 8 13.54 5.48 -4.22
CA TYR A 8 13.18 6.66 -3.42
C TYR A 8 14.42 7.54 -3.19
N SER A 9 14.42 8.68 -3.85
CA SER A 9 15.57 9.60 -3.91
C SER A 9 16.88 8.87 -4.30
N ARG A 10 16.79 7.94 -5.25
CA ARG A 10 17.92 7.14 -5.76
C ARG A 10 18.69 6.44 -4.63
N GLY A 11 17.98 5.76 -3.73
CA GLY A 11 18.55 5.01 -2.62
C GLY A 11 18.84 5.84 -1.36
N ALA A 12 18.72 7.16 -1.40
CA ALA A 12 18.96 7.99 -0.22
C ALA A 12 17.98 7.68 0.93
N SER A 13 16.73 7.32 0.60
CA SER A 13 15.74 6.91 1.60
C SER A 13 16.19 5.68 2.40
N GLU A 14 16.74 4.66 1.73
CA GLU A 14 17.29 3.48 2.40
C GLU A 14 18.51 3.83 3.25
N SER A 15 19.40 4.70 2.76
CA SER A 15 20.59 5.12 3.51
C SER A 15 20.24 5.88 4.80
N VAL A 16 19.27 6.80 4.71
CA VAL A 16 18.76 7.54 5.90
C VAL A 16 18.11 6.59 6.89
N LEU A 17 17.33 5.63 6.42
CA LEU A 17 16.69 4.63 7.27
C LEU A 17 17.74 3.73 7.97
N GLY A 18 18.76 3.28 7.25
CA GLY A 18 19.86 2.47 7.79
C GLY A 18 20.59 3.22 8.91
N GLU A 19 20.91 4.49 8.70
CA GLU A 19 21.56 5.32 9.73
C GLU A 19 20.66 5.51 10.96
N ALA A 20 19.37 5.77 10.76
CA ALA A 20 18.41 5.99 11.85
C ALA A 20 18.17 4.74 12.71
N LEU A 21 18.40 3.56 12.16
CA LEU A 21 18.16 2.27 12.82
C LEU A 21 19.43 1.65 13.43
N LYS A 22 20.58 2.30 13.40
CA LYS A 22 21.80 1.83 14.07
C LYS A 22 21.53 1.51 15.53
N GLY A 23 21.89 0.32 15.96
CA GLY A 23 21.66 -0.18 17.32
C GLY A 23 20.20 -0.47 17.67
N LYS A 24 19.26 -0.41 16.70
CA LYS A 24 17.84 -0.65 16.89
C LYS A 24 17.24 -1.57 15.80
N ARG A 25 18.09 -2.19 14.99
CA ARG A 25 17.66 -2.98 13.82
C ARG A 25 16.69 -4.10 14.19
N ASP A 26 16.95 -4.76 15.29
CA ASP A 26 16.14 -5.85 15.86
C ASP A 26 14.73 -5.42 16.34
N LYS A 27 14.52 -4.11 16.53
CA LYS A 27 13.25 -3.52 16.97
C LYS A 27 12.38 -2.99 15.84
N ALA A 28 12.85 -3.14 14.59
CA ALA A 28 12.18 -2.56 13.43
C ALA A 28 11.96 -3.60 12.33
N ILE A 29 10.75 -3.63 11.77
CA ILE A 29 10.47 -4.31 10.51
C ILE A 29 10.82 -3.34 9.40
N ILE A 30 11.74 -3.73 8.50
CA ILE A 30 12.10 -2.97 7.31
C ILE A 30 11.45 -3.61 6.09
N SER A 31 10.73 -2.78 5.33
CA SER A 31 10.23 -3.11 4.00
C SER A 31 10.95 -2.27 2.96
N THR A 32 11.49 -2.89 1.92
CA THR A 32 12.00 -2.18 0.74
C THR A 32 11.61 -2.89 -0.55
N LYS A 33 11.83 -2.23 -1.68
CA LYS A 33 11.32 -2.67 -2.99
C LYS A 33 12.36 -2.45 -4.09
N ALA A 34 12.26 -3.26 -5.15
CA ALA A 34 12.90 -3.01 -6.44
C ALA A 34 11.94 -3.42 -7.57
N THR A 35 12.24 -3.11 -8.78
CA THR A 35 11.64 -3.44 -10.08
C THR A 35 11.65 -2.24 -11.01
N PHE A 36 11.27 -1.04 -10.50
CA PHE A 36 11.27 0.17 -11.33
C PHE A 36 12.71 0.56 -11.70
N ARG A 37 12.84 1.36 -12.76
CA ARG A 37 14.15 1.78 -13.23
C ARG A 37 14.91 2.59 -12.19
N PHE A 38 16.05 2.09 -11.76
CA PHE A 38 16.90 2.76 -10.79
C PHE A 38 17.77 3.84 -11.42
N ASP A 39 18.38 3.55 -12.59
CA ASP A 39 19.22 4.46 -13.38
C ASP A 39 19.16 4.12 -14.89
N ASP A 40 19.98 4.76 -15.70
CA ASP A 40 20.01 4.58 -17.15
C ASP A 40 20.71 3.28 -17.62
N GLY A 41 21.24 2.48 -16.70
CA GLY A 41 21.83 1.19 -17.02
C GLY A 41 20.82 0.22 -17.65
N PRO A 42 21.21 -0.55 -18.67
CA PRO A 42 20.27 -1.38 -19.43
C PRO A 42 19.64 -2.49 -18.58
N ASN A 43 20.32 -2.95 -17.53
CA ASN A 43 19.87 -4.03 -16.64
C ASN A 43 19.35 -3.56 -15.27
N ASN A 44 19.26 -2.24 -15.04
CA ASN A 44 18.82 -1.67 -13.76
C ASN A 44 17.32 -1.39 -13.74
N VAL A 45 16.54 -2.37 -14.22
CA VAL A 45 15.07 -2.33 -14.29
C VAL A 45 14.52 -3.75 -14.40
N GLY A 46 13.29 -3.95 -13.95
CA GLY A 46 12.56 -5.21 -14.05
C GLY A 46 12.82 -6.15 -12.89
N SER A 47 12.38 -7.39 -13.05
CA SER A 47 12.44 -8.40 -11.99
C SER A 47 13.27 -9.62 -12.39
N SER A 48 14.22 -9.45 -13.35
CA SER A 48 15.12 -10.52 -13.72
C SER A 48 16.01 -10.95 -12.55
N ARG A 49 16.44 -12.19 -12.57
CA ARG A 49 17.38 -12.73 -11.57
C ARG A 49 18.61 -11.84 -11.40
N PHE A 50 19.18 -11.37 -12.52
CA PHE A 50 20.35 -10.49 -12.50
C PHE A 50 20.07 -9.21 -11.72
N HIS A 51 18.96 -8.52 -12.01
CA HIS A 51 18.65 -7.25 -11.38
C HIS A 51 18.25 -7.43 -9.90
N LEU A 52 17.40 -8.39 -9.58
CA LEU A 52 16.90 -8.56 -8.20
C LEU A 52 18.02 -8.88 -7.21
N ILE A 53 19.00 -9.74 -7.58
CA ILE A 53 20.13 -10.05 -6.70
C ILE A 53 20.94 -8.78 -6.42
N GLN A 54 21.26 -8.00 -7.46
CA GLN A 54 22.04 -6.76 -7.30
C GLN A 54 21.27 -5.71 -6.50
N ALA A 55 19.97 -5.58 -6.75
CA ALA A 55 19.12 -4.61 -6.06
C ALA A 55 19.04 -4.92 -4.55
N VAL A 56 18.86 -6.20 -4.17
CA VAL A 56 18.87 -6.62 -2.76
C VAL A 56 20.24 -6.38 -2.12
N ASP A 57 21.33 -6.74 -2.78
CA ASP A 57 22.69 -6.53 -2.23
C ASP A 57 23.00 -5.04 -2.05
N ALA A 58 22.55 -4.19 -2.97
CA ALA A 58 22.70 -2.75 -2.87
C ALA A 58 21.81 -2.16 -1.77
N ALA A 59 20.57 -2.66 -1.62
CA ALA A 59 19.65 -2.25 -0.55
C ALA A 59 20.21 -2.60 0.84
N LEU A 60 20.74 -3.81 1.03
CA LEU A 60 21.39 -4.22 2.29
C LEU A 60 22.55 -3.30 2.67
N LYS A 61 23.37 -2.90 1.70
CA LYS A 61 24.49 -1.95 1.93
C LYS A 61 23.96 -0.57 2.35
N ARG A 62 22.94 -0.03 1.66
CA ARG A 62 22.36 1.28 1.99
C ARG A 62 21.65 1.25 3.34
N LEU A 63 20.92 0.18 3.64
CA LEU A 63 20.21 -0.03 4.90
C LEU A 63 21.17 -0.41 6.07
N GLN A 64 22.44 -0.71 5.80
CA GLN A 64 23.44 -1.11 6.80
C GLN A 64 22.97 -2.29 7.66
N THR A 65 22.43 -3.33 7.03
CA THR A 65 21.89 -4.52 7.67
C THR A 65 22.15 -5.77 6.84
N ASP A 66 22.11 -6.93 7.49
CA ASP A 66 22.34 -8.24 6.84
C ASP A 66 21.07 -8.82 6.23
N TYR A 67 19.90 -8.30 6.62
CA TYR A 67 18.62 -8.82 6.17
C TYR A 67 17.56 -7.74 6.02
N ILE A 68 16.62 -8.00 5.11
CA ILE A 68 15.38 -7.21 4.90
C ILE A 68 14.23 -8.09 5.41
N ASP A 69 13.32 -7.52 6.21
CA ASP A 69 12.18 -8.28 6.72
C ASP A 69 11.14 -8.56 5.64
N LEU A 70 10.78 -7.56 4.85
CA LEU A 70 9.84 -7.70 3.73
C LEU A 70 10.45 -7.08 2.46
N PHE A 71 10.78 -7.91 1.48
CA PHE A 71 11.18 -7.43 0.17
C PHE A 71 10.02 -7.54 -0.81
N GLN A 72 9.72 -6.44 -1.50
CA GLN A 72 8.57 -6.37 -2.39
C GLN A 72 8.98 -6.07 -3.84
N LEU A 73 8.32 -6.71 -4.79
CA LEU A 73 8.35 -6.25 -6.17
C LEU A 73 7.52 -4.97 -6.27
N HIS A 74 8.13 -3.88 -6.75
CA HIS A 74 7.46 -2.56 -6.79
C HIS A 74 6.36 -2.45 -7.85
N GLY A 75 6.35 -3.35 -8.81
CA GLY A 75 5.35 -3.53 -9.85
C GLY A 75 5.54 -4.87 -10.54
N PHE A 76 4.56 -5.28 -11.34
CA PHE A 76 4.65 -6.50 -12.14
C PHE A 76 5.55 -6.28 -13.36
N ASP A 77 6.52 -7.18 -13.55
CA ASP A 77 7.36 -7.21 -14.76
C ASP A 77 6.84 -8.29 -15.72
N ALA A 78 6.17 -7.87 -16.77
CA ALA A 78 5.62 -8.76 -17.80
C ALA A 78 6.68 -9.40 -18.71
N ARG A 79 7.93 -8.94 -18.65
CA ARG A 79 9.02 -9.43 -19.49
C ARG A 79 9.83 -10.54 -18.86
N THR A 80 9.74 -10.68 -17.52
CA THR A 80 10.43 -11.75 -16.79
C THR A 80 9.44 -12.85 -16.42
N PRO A 81 9.74 -14.12 -16.74
CA PRO A 81 8.90 -15.23 -16.34
C PRO A 81 8.69 -15.29 -14.82
N VAL A 82 7.45 -15.46 -14.37
CA VAL A 82 7.11 -15.50 -12.94
C VAL A 82 7.91 -16.55 -12.18
N ALA A 83 8.17 -17.72 -12.80
CA ALA A 83 8.97 -18.78 -12.19
C ALA A 83 10.42 -18.35 -11.95
N GLU A 84 11.03 -17.55 -12.84
CA GLU A 84 12.38 -17.00 -12.63
C GLU A 84 12.40 -16.02 -11.45
N VAL A 85 11.40 -15.13 -11.40
CA VAL A 85 11.26 -14.16 -10.30
C VAL A 85 11.16 -14.89 -8.96
N LEU A 86 10.25 -15.86 -8.85
CA LEU A 86 10.01 -16.59 -7.60
C LEU A 86 11.20 -17.47 -7.21
N SER A 87 11.85 -18.12 -8.15
CA SER A 87 13.09 -18.88 -7.89
C SER A 87 14.19 -17.96 -7.36
N THR A 88 14.30 -16.75 -7.90
CA THR A 88 15.28 -15.77 -7.42
C THR A 88 14.98 -15.32 -5.99
N LEU A 89 13.72 -15.06 -5.69
CA LEU A 89 13.30 -14.68 -4.35
C LEU A 89 13.51 -15.83 -3.34
N ASP A 90 13.25 -17.08 -3.74
CA ASP A 90 13.54 -18.26 -2.93
C ASP A 90 15.03 -18.35 -2.57
N ASP A 91 15.91 -18.18 -3.56
CA ASP A 91 17.37 -18.17 -3.30
C ASP A 91 17.78 -17.05 -2.32
N LEU A 92 17.19 -15.87 -2.43
CA LEU A 92 17.45 -14.75 -1.52
C LEU A 92 16.92 -15.00 -0.10
N VAL A 93 15.78 -15.70 0.02
CA VAL A 93 15.26 -16.18 1.32
C VAL A 93 16.17 -17.22 1.92
N ARG A 94 16.58 -18.24 1.16
CA ARG A 94 17.49 -19.29 1.61
C ARG A 94 18.86 -18.75 2.00
N ALA A 95 19.32 -17.69 1.31
CA ALA A 95 20.56 -17.00 1.67
C ALA A 95 20.42 -16.10 2.93
N GLY A 96 19.22 -15.99 3.51
CA GLY A 96 18.94 -15.17 4.70
C GLY A 96 18.93 -13.65 4.45
N LYS A 97 19.02 -13.22 3.18
CA LYS A 97 19.05 -11.80 2.81
C LYS A 97 17.68 -11.13 2.91
N ILE A 98 16.61 -11.88 2.65
CA ILE A 98 15.22 -11.44 2.84
C ILE A 98 14.47 -12.49 3.65
N ARG A 99 13.51 -12.06 4.47
CA ARG A 99 12.71 -12.97 5.31
C ARG A 99 11.36 -13.31 4.70
N TYR A 100 10.67 -12.30 4.23
CA TYR A 100 9.36 -12.43 3.59
C TYR A 100 9.35 -11.72 2.25
N THR A 101 8.52 -12.22 1.34
CA THR A 101 8.33 -11.65 0.01
C THR A 101 6.94 -11.06 -0.12
N GLY A 102 6.83 -9.97 -0.87
CA GLY A 102 5.57 -9.31 -1.18
C GLY A 102 5.59 -8.68 -2.55
N VAL A 103 4.49 -8.07 -2.90
CA VAL A 103 4.32 -7.35 -4.16
C VAL A 103 3.68 -5.98 -3.92
N SER A 104 3.82 -5.08 -4.89
CA SER A 104 3.12 -3.81 -4.91
C SER A 104 2.57 -3.55 -6.31
N ASN A 105 1.39 -2.95 -6.39
CA ASN A 105 0.76 -2.55 -7.65
C ASN A 105 0.52 -3.72 -8.64
N PHE A 106 0.24 -4.90 -8.12
CA PHE A 106 -0.20 -6.03 -8.93
C PHE A 106 -1.72 -5.97 -9.12
N SER A 107 -2.20 -6.39 -10.30
CA SER A 107 -3.60 -6.77 -10.48
C SER A 107 -3.87 -8.14 -9.85
N GLY A 108 -5.14 -8.48 -9.63
CA GLY A 108 -5.48 -9.77 -9.03
C GLY A 108 -4.98 -10.96 -9.85
N TRP A 109 -5.08 -10.93 -11.20
CA TRP A 109 -4.58 -12.03 -12.02
C TRP A 109 -3.05 -12.16 -11.97
N HIS A 110 -2.28 -11.06 -11.84
CA HIS A 110 -0.84 -11.10 -11.64
C HIS A 110 -0.48 -11.78 -10.32
N LEU A 111 -1.19 -11.38 -9.25
CA LEU A 111 -0.98 -11.93 -7.93
C LEU A 111 -1.36 -13.42 -7.90
N MET A 112 -2.55 -13.78 -8.40
CA MET A 112 -3.00 -15.18 -8.43
C MET A 112 -2.08 -16.06 -9.25
N LYS A 113 -1.64 -15.62 -10.44
CA LYS A 113 -0.67 -16.35 -11.25
C LYS A 113 0.63 -16.60 -10.50
N SER A 114 1.09 -15.62 -9.74
CA SER A 114 2.33 -15.75 -8.97
C SER A 114 2.16 -16.72 -7.80
N LEU A 115 1.03 -16.67 -7.10
CA LEU A 115 0.72 -17.59 -6.00
C LEU A 115 0.60 -19.04 -6.48
N ASP A 116 -0.13 -19.29 -7.58
CA ASP A 116 -0.21 -20.62 -8.20
C ASP A 116 1.16 -21.15 -8.63
N THR A 117 2.01 -20.26 -9.19
CA THR A 117 3.37 -20.64 -9.57
C THR A 117 4.21 -20.97 -8.33
N ALA A 118 4.07 -20.21 -7.25
CA ALA A 118 4.77 -20.48 -5.99
C ALA A 118 4.38 -21.86 -5.42
N ASP A 119 3.10 -22.16 -5.37
CA ASP A 119 2.57 -23.45 -4.88
C ASP A 119 3.06 -24.62 -5.75
N ARG A 120 3.02 -24.46 -7.07
CA ARG A 120 3.46 -25.50 -8.03
C ARG A 120 4.92 -25.89 -7.87
N TYR A 121 5.78 -24.93 -7.59
CA TYR A 121 7.24 -25.17 -7.49
C TYR A 121 7.76 -25.22 -6.05
N GLY A 122 6.89 -25.01 -5.04
CA GLY A 122 7.29 -25.00 -3.64
C GLY A 122 8.11 -23.78 -3.25
N TYR A 123 7.92 -22.64 -3.93
CA TYR A 123 8.54 -21.37 -3.59
C TYR A 123 7.78 -20.63 -2.48
N PRO A 124 8.44 -19.71 -1.75
CA PRO A 124 7.75 -18.86 -0.80
C PRO A 124 6.62 -18.05 -1.47
N ARG A 125 5.42 -18.09 -0.87
CA ARG A 125 4.28 -17.27 -1.32
C ARG A 125 4.49 -15.81 -0.91
N TYR A 126 3.93 -14.91 -1.66
CA TYR A 126 3.82 -13.51 -1.23
C TYR A 126 2.89 -13.41 -0.03
N VAL A 127 3.37 -12.79 1.05
CA VAL A 127 2.59 -12.58 2.28
C VAL A 127 1.86 -11.24 2.30
N ALA A 128 2.29 -10.31 1.45
CA ALA A 128 1.79 -8.94 1.42
C ALA A 128 1.61 -8.42 0.00
N ASN A 129 0.52 -7.67 -0.21
CA ASN A 129 0.31 -6.85 -1.39
C ASN A 129 0.21 -5.38 -0.97
N GLN A 130 1.20 -4.58 -1.38
CA GLN A 130 1.16 -3.14 -1.13
C GLN A 130 0.34 -2.44 -2.21
N THR A 131 -0.76 -1.84 -1.82
CA THR A 131 -1.81 -1.37 -2.73
C THR A 131 -2.31 0.03 -2.38
N TYR A 132 -2.77 0.77 -3.39
CA TYR A 132 -3.54 1.99 -3.20
C TYR A 132 -4.92 1.66 -2.63
N TYR A 133 -5.26 2.28 -1.50
CA TYR A 133 -6.58 2.16 -0.92
C TYR A 133 -6.89 3.35 -0.01
N SER A 134 -8.06 3.94 -0.16
CA SER A 134 -8.53 5.05 0.68
C SER A 134 -10.05 5.24 0.51
N LEU A 135 -10.66 6.06 1.35
CA LEU A 135 -12.07 6.48 1.17
C LEU A 135 -12.35 7.18 -0.17
N VAL A 136 -11.33 7.65 -0.89
CA VAL A 136 -11.48 8.23 -2.22
C VAL A 136 -10.82 7.42 -3.33
N GLY A 137 -10.55 6.13 -3.06
CA GLY A 137 -9.96 5.18 -4.02
C GLY A 137 -10.22 3.76 -3.56
N ARG A 138 -11.38 3.20 -3.94
CA ARG A 138 -11.91 1.94 -3.44
C ARG A 138 -11.75 0.76 -4.40
N ASP A 139 -10.98 0.92 -5.49
CA ASP A 139 -10.80 -0.12 -6.51
C ASP A 139 -10.21 -1.44 -5.95
N TYR A 140 -9.43 -1.35 -4.88
CA TYR A 140 -8.88 -2.49 -4.16
C TYR A 140 -9.96 -3.52 -3.75
N GLU A 141 -11.17 -3.07 -3.42
CA GLU A 141 -12.25 -3.89 -2.89
C GLU A 141 -12.86 -4.86 -3.91
N TRP A 142 -12.65 -4.61 -5.20
CA TRP A 142 -13.35 -5.39 -6.22
C TRP A 142 -12.66 -6.72 -6.53
N GLU A 143 -11.34 -6.75 -6.53
CA GLU A 143 -10.56 -7.93 -6.92
C GLU A 143 -9.51 -8.31 -5.87
N LEU A 144 -8.71 -7.34 -5.42
CA LEU A 144 -7.56 -7.60 -4.58
C LEU A 144 -7.92 -7.94 -3.13
N MET A 145 -8.97 -7.33 -2.58
CA MET A 145 -9.46 -7.68 -1.25
C MET A 145 -10.05 -9.09 -1.20
N PRO A 146 -11.00 -9.48 -2.09
CA PRO A 146 -11.48 -10.86 -2.16
C PRO A 146 -10.35 -11.87 -2.33
N LEU A 147 -9.40 -11.59 -3.21
CA LEU A 147 -8.23 -12.44 -3.40
C LEU A 147 -7.38 -12.52 -2.13
N GLY A 148 -7.17 -11.40 -1.45
CA GLY A 148 -6.44 -11.37 -0.18
C GLY A 148 -7.09 -12.21 0.90
N VAL A 149 -8.43 -12.20 1.01
CA VAL A 149 -9.20 -13.05 1.93
C VAL A 149 -9.04 -14.52 1.55
N ASP A 150 -9.22 -14.86 0.27
CA ASP A 150 -9.17 -16.25 -0.22
C ASP A 150 -7.77 -16.86 -0.09
N GLN A 151 -6.74 -16.07 -0.42
CA GLN A 151 -5.36 -16.54 -0.50
C GLN A 151 -4.49 -16.25 0.74
N GLY A 152 -5.04 -15.58 1.76
CA GLY A 152 -4.30 -15.22 2.96
C GLY A 152 -3.21 -14.18 2.74
N VAL A 153 -3.40 -13.25 1.80
CA VAL A 153 -2.43 -12.17 1.50
C VAL A 153 -2.88 -10.87 2.16
N GLY A 154 -2.04 -10.32 3.03
CA GLY A 154 -2.30 -9.07 3.73
C GLY A 154 -2.09 -7.84 2.85
N ALA A 155 -2.90 -6.79 3.08
CA ALA A 155 -2.72 -5.51 2.41
C ALA A 155 -1.84 -4.56 3.23
N VAL A 156 -0.87 -3.96 2.55
CA VAL A 156 -0.09 -2.82 3.03
C VAL A 156 -0.58 -1.60 2.25
N VAL A 157 -1.30 -0.71 2.90
CA VAL A 157 -2.00 0.37 2.19
C VAL A 157 -1.09 1.58 2.00
N TRP A 158 -0.86 2.00 0.75
CA TRP A 158 -0.17 3.24 0.44
C TRP A 158 -1.16 4.35 0.03
N SER A 159 -0.76 5.62 0.24
CA SER A 159 -1.61 6.81 0.07
C SER A 159 -2.98 6.73 0.79
N PRO A 160 -3.03 6.31 2.06
CA PRO A 160 -4.29 6.12 2.80
C PRO A 160 -5.11 7.41 2.93
N LEU A 161 -4.47 8.57 2.79
CA LEU A 161 -5.11 9.89 2.81
C LEU A 161 -5.36 10.47 1.41
N GLY A 162 -5.42 9.63 0.37
CA GLY A 162 -5.79 10.03 -0.99
C GLY A 162 -4.93 11.17 -1.55
N TRP A 163 -3.59 11.03 -1.51
CA TRP A 163 -2.63 12.09 -1.91
C TRP A 163 -2.76 13.41 -1.14
N GLY A 164 -3.29 13.37 0.07
CA GLY A 164 -3.49 14.56 0.90
C GLY A 164 -4.89 15.16 0.82
N ARG A 165 -5.81 14.52 0.10
CA ARG A 165 -7.23 14.94 0.02
C ARG A 165 -7.95 14.79 1.35
N LEU A 166 -7.61 13.76 2.13
CA LEU A 166 -8.24 13.41 3.42
C LEU A 166 -7.43 13.92 4.63
N THR A 167 -6.84 15.11 4.51
CA THR A 167 -6.05 15.74 5.59
C THR A 167 -6.82 16.77 6.40
N GLY A 168 -8.09 17.03 6.06
CA GLY A 168 -8.91 18.07 6.68
C GLY A 168 -8.60 19.50 6.22
N LYS A 169 -7.68 19.67 5.25
CA LYS A 169 -7.25 20.96 4.73
C LYS A 169 -8.06 21.45 3.53
N ILE A 170 -8.77 20.56 2.87
CA ILE A 170 -9.63 20.86 1.71
C ILE A 170 -11.03 21.10 2.20
N LYS A 171 -11.62 22.23 1.80
CA LYS A 171 -12.98 22.63 2.17
C LYS A 171 -13.74 23.07 0.93
N ARG A 172 -15.05 22.76 0.91
CA ARG A 172 -15.95 23.17 -0.17
C ARG A 172 -15.90 24.68 -0.38
N GLY A 173 -15.76 25.13 -1.63
CA GLY A 173 -15.76 26.55 -1.99
C GLY A 173 -14.52 27.34 -1.56
N GLN A 174 -13.48 26.68 -1.04
CA GLN A 174 -12.21 27.32 -0.71
C GLN A 174 -11.11 26.90 -1.70
N PRO A 175 -10.17 27.79 -2.00
CA PRO A 175 -9.01 27.45 -2.82
C PRO A 175 -8.16 26.40 -2.12
N LEU A 176 -7.48 25.59 -2.94
CA LEU A 176 -6.53 24.61 -2.43
C LEU A 176 -5.41 25.31 -1.62
N PRO A 177 -5.15 24.90 -0.36
CA PRO A 177 -4.10 25.53 0.45
C PRO A 177 -2.73 25.48 -0.23
N ASP A 178 -1.94 26.56 -0.14
CA ASP A 178 -0.59 26.65 -0.76
C ASP A 178 0.33 25.50 -0.33
N THR A 179 0.16 24.98 0.89
CA THR A 179 0.92 23.84 1.42
C THR A 179 0.42 22.50 0.93
N SER A 180 -0.60 22.44 0.09
CA SER A 180 -1.17 21.19 -0.39
C SER A 180 -0.17 20.44 -1.29
N ARG A 181 -0.05 19.15 -1.03
CA ARG A 181 0.74 18.25 -1.88
C ARG A 181 0.15 18.18 -3.30
N LEU A 182 -1.15 18.41 -3.46
CA LEU A 182 -1.84 18.30 -4.75
C LEU A 182 -1.32 19.29 -5.79
N HIS A 183 -0.77 20.45 -5.40
CA HIS A 183 -0.09 21.35 -6.36
C HIS A 183 1.03 20.67 -7.16
N LYS A 184 1.64 19.59 -6.61
CA LYS A 184 2.75 18.87 -7.24
C LYS A 184 2.38 17.45 -7.70
N THR A 185 1.26 16.93 -7.24
CA THR A 185 0.94 15.50 -7.39
C THR A 185 -0.50 15.24 -7.84
N ALA A 186 -1.25 16.28 -8.25
CA ALA A 186 -2.64 16.12 -8.70
C ALA A 186 -2.77 15.11 -9.84
N ASP A 187 -1.82 15.15 -10.78
CA ASP A 187 -1.79 14.30 -11.98
C ASP A 187 -1.12 12.93 -11.74
N MET A 188 -0.58 12.68 -10.55
CA MET A 188 0.11 11.42 -10.23
C MET A 188 -0.83 10.33 -9.71
N GLY A 189 -2.07 10.68 -9.36
CA GLY A 189 -3.08 9.78 -8.81
C GLY A 189 -4.33 9.74 -9.66
N PRO A 190 -5.28 8.84 -9.33
CA PRO A 190 -6.55 8.81 -10.04
C PRO A 190 -7.31 10.13 -9.87
N PRO A 191 -8.05 10.58 -10.90
CA PRO A 191 -8.91 11.74 -10.78
C PRO A 191 -9.99 11.47 -9.71
N VAL A 192 -10.19 12.45 -8.84
CA VAL A 192 -11.24 12.41 -7.82
C VAL A 192 -12.16 13.62 -8.06
N PRO A 193 -13.38 13.42 -8.56
CA PRO A 193 -14.33 14.51 -8.80
C PRO A 193 -14.65 15.27 -7.51
N ASP A 194 -14.74 16.58 -7.58
CA ASP A 194 -14.93 17.46 -6.41
C ASP A 194 -16.18 17.08 -5.61
N GLU A 195 -17.32 16.86 -6.27
CA GLU A 195 -18.56 16.50 -5.58
C GLU A 195 -18.48 15.15 -4.86
N TYR A 196 -17.73 14.19 -5.42
CA TYR A 196 -17.46 12.93 -4.74
C TYR A 196 -16.55 13.15 -3.52
N LEU A 197 -15.48 13.93 -3.68
CA LEU A 197 -14.58 14.26 -2.57
C LEU A 197 -15.32 14.96 -1.44
N TYR A 198 -16.12 15.98 -1.77
CA TYR A 198 -16.87 16.74 -0.76
C TYR A 198 -17.91 15.90 -0.04
N ARG A 199 -18.59 14.99 -0.73
CA ARG A 199 -19.53 14.05 -0.08
C ARG A 199 -18.80 13.19 0.97
N VAL A 200 -17.60 12.73 0.66
CA VAL A 200 -16.76 11.94 1.61
C VAL A 200 -16.30 12.81 2.77
N LEU A 201 -15.83 14.03 2.50
CA LEU A 201 -15.37 14.95 3.54
C LEU A 201 -16.50 15.39 4.47
N ASP A 202 -17.69 15.65 3.95
CA ASP A 202 -18.87 16.01 4.74
C ASP A 202 -19.21 14.89 5.75
N ALA A 203 -19.21 13.63 5.30
CA ALA A 203 -19.44 12.48 6.20
C ALA A 203 -18.32 12.31 7.25
N ILE A 204 -17.07 12.58 6.89
CA ILE A 204 -15.96 12.54 7.85
C ILE A 204 -16.07 13.69 8.86
N ASP A 205 -16.44 14.91 8.42
CA ASP A 205 -16.58 16.09 9.29
C ASP A 205 -17.70 15.86 10.33
N GLU A 206 -18.84 15.25 9.95
CA GLU A 206 -19.90 14.87 10.90
C GLU A 206 -19.37 13.90 11.98
N ILE A 207 -18.66 12.84 11.56
CA ILE A 207 -18.08 11.88 12.49
C ILE A 207 -16.97 12.50 13.35
N ALA A 208 -16.25 13.51 12.82
CA ALA A 208 -15.25 14.25 13.58
C ALA A 208 -15.88 15.01 14.75
N VAL A 209 -17.06 15.62 14.53
CA VAL A 209 -17.84 16.29 15.60
C VAL A 209 -18.28 15.29 16.66
N GLU A 210 -18.77 14.11 16.25
CA GLU A 210 -19.25 13.07 17.16
C GLU A 210 -18.13 12.49 18.05
N THR A 211 -16.95 12.27 17.46
CA THR A 211 -15.86 11.49 18.09
C THR A 211 -14.76 12.37 18.69
N GLY A 212 -14.72 13.66 18.34
CA GLY A 212 -13.59 14.54 18.67
C GLY A 212 -12.28 14.15 17.95
N LYS A 213 -12.36 13.31 16.93
CA LYS A 213 -11.20 12.87 16.14
C LYS A 213 -11.02 13.76 14.91
N THR A 214 -9.78 13.80 14.40
CA THR A 214 -9.48 14.59 13.19
C THR A 214 -9.83 13.81 11.91
N VAL A 215 -10.04 14.53 10.82
CA VAL A 215 -10.31 13.95 9.48
C VAL A 215 -9.29 12.86 9.11
N PRO A 216 -7.96 13.09 9.20
CA PRO A 216 -7.01 12.02 8.88
C PRO A 216 -7.09 10.83 9.85
N GLN A 217 -7.38 11.03 11.13
CA GLN A 217 -7.53 9.93 12.08
C GLN A 217 -8.72 9.04 11.73
N ILE A 218 -9.85 9.64 11.34
CA ILE A 218 -11.05 8.90 10.92
C ILE A 218 -10.77 8.11 9.63
N ALA A 219 -10.17 8.75 8.62
CA ALA A 219 -9.84 8.10 7.37
C ALA A 219 -8.87 6.92 7.52
N LEU A 220 -7.86 7.08 8.39
CA LEU A 220 -6.91 6.01 8.70
C LEU A 220 -7.56 4.89 9.53
N ASN A 221 -8.38 5.25 10.52
CA ASN A 221 -9.08 4.28 11.36
C ASN A 221 -10.06 3.42 10.55
N TRP A 222 -10.79 4.03 9.60
CA TRP A 222 -11.64 3.29 8.67
C TRP A 222 -10.87 2.22 7.90
N LEU A 223 -9.67 2.53 7.38
CA LEU A 223 -8.81 1.57 6.70
C LEU A 223 -8.36 0.43 7.62
N LEU A 224 -7.97 0.75 8.86
CA LEU A 224 -7.49 -0.24 9.84
C LEU A 224 -8.57 -1.25 10.24
N GLN A 225 -9.84 -0.97 9.99
CA GLN A 225 -10.96 -1.87 10.24
C GLN A 225 -11.38 -2.67 8.99
N ARG A 226 -10.71 -2.45 7.85
CA ARG A 226 -11.06 -3.19 6.62
C ARG A 226 -10.42 -4.57 6.59
N PRO A 227 -11.12 -5.54 6.04
CA PRO A 227 -10.59 -6.89 5.83
C PRO A 227 -9.27 -6.86 5.06
N THR A 228 -8.38 -7.80 5.38
CA THR A 228 -7.05 -7.93 4.81
C THR A 228 -6.06 -6.79 5.08
N VAL A 229 -6.49 -5.61 5.53
CA VAL A 229 -5.58 -4.50 5.84
C VAL A 229 -4.75 -4.83 7.06
N SER A 230 -3.48 -5.17 6.83
CA SER A 230 -2.51 -5.48 7.88
C SER A 230 -1.87 -4.21 8.45
N THR A 231 -1.67 -3.20 7.60
CA THR A 231 -1.09 -1.91 8.02
C THR A 231 -1.33 -0.82 6.98
N VAL A 232 -1.25 0.45 7.43
CA VAL A 232 -1.33 1.61 6.57
C VAL A 232 0.01 2.37 6.61
N LEU A 233 0.49 2.81 5.46
CA LEU A 233 1.71 3.58 5.33
C LEU A 233 1.40 5.07 5.41
N ILE A 234 1.92 5.72 6.43
CA ILE A 234 1.79 7.16 6.63
C ILE A 234 3.13 7.84 6.43
N GLY A 235 3.11 9.01 5.81
CA GLY A 235 4.24 9.93 5.75
C GLY A 235 3.94 11.19 6.57
N ALA A 236 4.94 11.75 7.21
CA ALA A 236 4.84 12.99 7.97
C ALA A 236 6.04 13.90 7.66
N ARG A 237 5.81 15.21 7.61
CA ARG A 237 6.87 16.22 7.40
C ARG A 237 7.52 16.66 8.71
N ASN A 238 6.84 16.42 9.82
CA ASN A 238 7.27 16.75 11.16
C ASN A 238 6.66 15.79 12.19
N GLU A 239 7.14 15.87 13.42
CA GLU A 239 6.71 15.00 14.52
C GLU A 239 5.23 15.22 14.89
N GLU A 240 4.74 16.44 14.84
CA GLU A 240 3.32 16.75 15.14
C GLU A 240 2.38 16.01 14.21
N GLN A 241 2.63 16.07 12.90
CA GLN A 241 1.84 15.32 11.92
C GLN A 241 1.93 13.80 12.13
N LEU A 242 3.11 13.30 12.50
CA LEU A 242 3.28 11.88 12.81
C LEU A 242 2.43 11.50 14.02
N ARG A 243 2.50 12.27 15.12
CA ARG A 243 1.69 12.03 16.33
C ARG A 243 0.19 12.11 16.04
N GLN A 244 -0.23 13.09 15.24
CA GLN A 244 -1.62 13.23 14.82
C GLN A 244 -2.09 11.97 14.07
N ASN A 245 -1.33 11.50 13.07
CA ASN A 245 -1.68 10.31 12.31
C ASN A 245 -1.68 9.04 13.18
N LEU A 246 -0.71 8.91 14.11
CA LEU A 246 -0.67 7.80 15.06
C LEU A 246 -1.87 7.77 16.01
N GLY A 247 -2.53 8.89 16.24
CA GLY A 247 -3.79 8.97 16.97
C GLY A 247 -4.99 8.28 16.29
N ALA A 248 -4.78 7.70 15.09
CA ALA A 248 -5.78 6.86 14.42
C ALA A 248 -5.92 5.47 15.10
N VAL A 249 -4.97 5.03 15.92
CA VAL A 249 -5.00 3.73 16.60
C VAL A 249 -5.50 3.87 18.05
N GLY A 250 -5.89 2.73 18.65
CA GLY A 250 -6.32 2.67 20.05
C GLY A 250 -7.81 2.98 20.28
N TRP A 251 -8.58 3.10 19.22
CA TRP A 251 -10.04 3.26 19.22
C TRP A 251 -10.60 2.71 17.90
N ASN A 252 -11.92 2.55 17.80
CA ASN A 252 -12.58 2.09 16.58
C ASN A 252 -13.79 2.97 16.27
N LEU A 253 -14.04 3.19 14.97
CA LEU A 253 -15.34 3.68 14.49
C LEU A 253 -16.42 2.65 14.82
N THR A 254 -17.64 3.12 15.13
CA THR A 254 -18.79 2.23 15.30
C THR A 254 -19.23 1.66 13.94
N PRO A 255 -19.96 0.52 13.92
CA PRO A 255 -20.50 -0.01 12.66
C PRO A 255 -21.35 1.00 11.88
N GLU A 256 -22.11 1.85 12.57
CA GLU A 256 -22.93 2.91 11.96
C GLU A 256 -22.07 4.01 11.31
N GLN A 257 -20.97 4.38 11.97
CA GLN A 257 -20.01 5.35 11.41
C GLN A 257 -19.30 4.79 10.19
N VAL A 258 -18.89 3.51 10.24
CA VAL A 258 -18.31 2.81 9.09
C VAL A 258 -19.32 2.77 7.93
N ALA A 259 -20.57 2.40 8.18
CA ALA A 259 -21.61 2.34 7.16
C ALA A 259 -21.87 3.71 6.49
N ARG A 260 -21.84 4.82 7.26
CA ARG A 260 -21.96 6.18 6.69
C ARG A 260 -20.77 6.52 5.78
N LEU A 261 -19.56 6.19 6.20
CA LEU A 261 -18.35 6.39 5.37
C LEU A 261 -18.39 5.52 4.11
N ASP A 262 -18.83 4.28 4.23
CA ASP A 262 -18.99 3.36 3.09
C ASP A 262 -20.02 3.90 2.08
N ALA A 263 -21.15 4.40 2.54
CA ALA A 263 -22.18 4.99 1.70
C ALA A 263 -21.69 6.28 1.02
N ALA A 264 -21.03 7.18 1.76
CA ALA A 264 -20.50 8.43 1.23
C ALA A 264 -19.38 8.19 0.19
N SER A 265 -18.57 7.17 0.37
CA SER A 265 -17.45 6.81 -0.50
C SER A 265 -17.81 5.76 -1.55
N ALA A 266 -19.05 5.33 -1.65
CA ALA A 266 -19.47 4.32 -2.62
C ALA A 266 -19.23 4.80 -4.06
N VAL A 267 -18.65 3.92 -4.86
CA VAL A 267 -18.46 4.07 -6.30
C VAL A 267 -18.99 2.82 -7.00
N ARG A 268 -19.50 2.99 -8.22
CA ARG A 268 -19.94 1.84 -9.00
C ARG A 268 -18.73 1.02 -9.42
N PRO A 269 -18.69 -0.28 -9.12
CA PRO A 269 -17.61 -1.17 -9.57
C PRO A 269 -17.52 -1.23 -11.09
N ALA A 270 -16.32 -1.55 -11.60
CA ALA A 270 -16.13 -1.86 -13.01
C ALA A 270 -16.78 -3.22 -13.38
N TYR A 271 -16.96 -3.49 -14.71
CA TYR A 271 -17.27 -4.82 -15.16
C TYR A 271 -16.09 -5.77 -14.91
N PRO A 272 -16.28 -7.00 -14.44
CA PRO A 272 -17.57 -7.69 -14.24
C PRO A 272 -18.20 -7.52 -12.85
N TYR A 273 -17.59 -6.78 -11.94
CA TYR A 273 -17.93 -6.75 -10.50
C TYR A 273 -19.35 -6.23 -10.24
N TRP A 274 -19.78 -5.15 -10.93
CA TRP A 274 -21.17 -4.70 -10.82
C TRP A 274 -22.19 -5.71 -11.32
N HIS A 275 -21.79 -6.56 -12.29
CA HIS A 275 -22.66 -7.62 -12.80
C HIS A 275 -22.77 -8.78 -11.79
N GLN A 276 -21.66 -9.09 -11.11
CA GLN A 276 -21.60 -10.15 -10.09
C GLN A 276 -22.51 -9.85 -8.88
N GLU A 277 -22.76 -8.58 -8.58
CA GLU A 277 -23.69 -8.17 -7.53
C GLU A 277 -25.12 -8.70 -7.76
N GLY A 278 -25.54 -8.93 -9.02
CA GLY A 278 -26.80 -9.57 -9.37
C GLY A 278 -26.88 -11.06 -9.00
N PHE A 279 -25.77 -11.68 -8.62
CA PHE A 279 -25.64 -13.10 -8.24
C PHE A 279 -25.15 -13.28 -6.80
N ALA A 280 -25.46 -12.34 -5.92
CA ALA A 280 -24.97 -12.32 -4.53
C ALA A 280 -25.28 -13.61 -3.76
N GLU A 281 -26.34 -14.33 -4.12
CA GLU A 281 -26.67 -15.64 -3.54
C GLU A 281 -25.59 -16.70 -3.80
N ARG A 282 -24.91 -16.63 -4.96
CA ARG A 282 -23.87 -17.59 -5.38
C ARG A 282 -22.46 -17.00 -5.33
N ASN A 283 -22.36 -15.68 -5.30
CA ASN A 283 -21.11 -14.93 -5.23
C ASN A 283 -21.28 -13.78 -4.24
N PRO A 284 -21.45 -14.09 -2.94
CA PRO A 284 -21.58 -13.07 -1.92
C PRO A 284 -20.33 -12.18 -1.87
N LYS A 285 -20.50 -10.93 -1.51
CA LYS A 285 -19.35 -10.07 -1.22
C LYS A 285 -18.51 -10.75 -0.13
N PRO A 286 -17.18 -10.80 -0.29
CA PRO A 286 -16.31 -11.52 0.65
C PRO A 286 -16.29 -10.87 2.04
N VAL A 287 -16.86 -9.69 2.15
CA VAL A 287 -16.99 -8.92 3.41
C VAL A 287 -18.18 -7.97 3.32
#